data_f7a7d74e322b0d9b0437c27fa4f8dcb4
#
_entry.id   f7a7d74e322b0d9b0437c27fa4f8dcb4
#
_cell.length_a   1.000
_cell.length_b   1.000
_cell.length_c   1.000
_cell.angle_alpha   90.00
_cell.angle_beta   90.00
_cell.angle_gamma   90.00
#
_symmetry.space_group_name_H-M   'P 1'
#
loop_
_entity.id
_entity.type
_entity.pdbx_description
1 polymer ?
#
loop_
_entity_poly.entity_id
_entity_poly.type
_entity_poly.pdbx_seq_one_letter_code
_entity_poly.pdbx_strand_id
1 'polypeptide(L)' 'MDKAKRSYFLPSKLVALFDKECTKGGYVRERVVAAAIANFLKASPVERHEMFVYLDQLMTGGKGKK' A
#
# COMPACT_ATOMS: atom_id res chain seq x y z
N MET A 1 -12.78 4.73 20.21
CA MET A 1 -12.74 5.20 18.82
C MET A 1 -13.55 4.27 17.93
N ASP A 2 -14.42 4.86 17.14
CA ASP A 2 -15.26 4.05 16.26
C ASP A 2 -14.46 3.47 15.10
N LYS A 3 -14.86 2.30 14.68
CA LYS A 3 -14.23 1.65 13.54
C LYS A 3 -15.20 1.67 12.36
N ALA A 4 -14.68 1.95 11.20
CA ALA A 4 -15.45 1.90 9.98
C ALA A 4 -14.84 0.83 9.08
N LYS A 5 -15.70 0.07 8.43
CA LYS A 5 -15.24 -0.98 7.54
C LYS A 5 -15.35 -0.51 6.11
N ARG A 6 -14.28 -0.68 5.35
CA ARG A 6 -14.24 -0.34 3.93
C ARG A 6 -13.65 -1.51 3.17
N SER A 7 -14.20 -1.75 2.00
CA SER A 7 -13.68 -2.79 1.12
C SER A 7 -13.30 -2.17 -0.21
N TYR A 8 -12.12 -2.49 -0.69
CA TYR A 8 -11.63 -1.97 -1.97
C TYR A 8 -11.05 -3.11 -2.78
N PHE A 9 -11.16 -2.98 -4.10
CA PHE A 9 -10.50 -3.92 -4.99
C PHE A 9 -9.05 -3.47 -5.12
N LEU A 10 -8.14 -4.36 -4.82
CA LEU A 10 -6.71 -4.07 -4.88
C LEU A 10 -6.04 -5.05 -5.84
N PRO A 11 -4.95 -4.62 -6.50
CA PRO A 11 -4.22 -5.54 -7.37
C PRO A 11 -3.77 -6.77 -6.61
N SER A 12 -3.97 -7.95 -7.20
CA SER A 12 -3.60 -9.21 -6.54
C SER A 12 -2.12 -9.26 -6.17
N LYS A 13 -1.29 -8.74 -7.06
CA LYS A 13 0.15 -8.72 -6.81
C LYS A 13 0.49 -7.91 -5.57
N LEU A 14 -0.17 -6.77 -5.41
CA LEU A 14 0.07 -5.92 -4.26
C LEU A 14 -0.38 -6.61 -2.97
N VAL A 15 -1.54 -7.25 -3.01
CA VAL A 15 -2.05 -7.95 -1.85
C VAL A 15 -1.10 -9.08 -1.44
N ALA A 16 -0.59 -9.81 -2.42
CA ALA A 16 0.34 -10.91 -2.15
C ALA A 16 1.63 -10.40 -1.50
N LEU A 17 2.17 -9.30 -2.01
CA LEU A 17 3.38 -8.72 -1.43
C LEU A 17 3.12 -8.22 -0.01
N PHE A 18 1.98 -7.62 0.19
CA PHE A 18 1.59 -7.10 1.49
C PHE A 18 1.46 -8.23 2.51
N ASP A 19 0.76 -9.30 2.13
CA ASP A 19 0.58 -10.44 3.02
C ASP A 19 1.91 -11.07 3.39
N LYS A 20 2.78 -11.23 2.40
CA LYS A 20 4.09 -11.81 2.63
C LYS A 20 4.90 -10.97 3.61
N GLU A 21 4.88 -9.66 3.42
CA GLU A 21 5.65 -8.78 4.26
C GLU A 21 5.10 -8.74 5.69
N CYS A 22 3.78 -8.75 5.83
CA CYS A 22 3.16 -8.76 7.15
C CYS A 22 3.49 -10.03 7.90
N THR A 23 3.44 -11.17 7.22
CA THR A 23 3.77 -12.45 7.83
C THR A 23 5.23 -12.49 8.26
N LYS A 24 6.10 -12.02 7.38
CA LYS A 24 7.54 -12.02 7.64
C LYS A 24 7.89 -11.16 8.84
N GLY A 25 7.28 -9.98 8.95
CA GLY A 25 7.60 -9.04 10.01
C GLY A 25 6.75 -9.19 11.25
N GLY A 26 5.72 -10.02 11.21
CA GLY A 26 4.81 -10.17 12.34
C GLY A 26 3.90 -8.98 12.54
N TYR A 27 3.59 -8.25 11.47
CA TYR A 27 2.74 -7.06 11.58
C TYR A 27 1.27 -7.42 11.53
N VAL A 28 0.46 -6.63 12.24
CA VAL A 28 -0.99 -6.73 12.15
C VAL A 28 -1.42 -5.98 10.90
N ARG A 29 -2.09 -6.68 9.97
CA ARG A 29 -2.43 -6.11 8.67
C ARG A 29 -3.24 -4.84 8.74
N GLU A 30 -4.27 -4.82 9.57
CA GLU A 30 -5.11 -3.63 9.70
C GLU A 30 -4.32 -2.42 10.19
N ARG A 31 -3.37 -2.68 11.08
CA ARG A 31 -2.55 -1.61 11.62
C ARG A 31 -1.61 -1.04 10.57
N VAL A 32 -1.07 -1.92 9.73
CA VAL A 32 -0.20 -1.46 8.64
C VAL A 32 -0.98 -0.61 7.65
N VAL A 33 -2.19 -1.05 7.30
CA VAL A 33 -3.03 -0.29 6.39
C VAL A 33 -3.36 1.08 6.99
N ALA A 34 -3.71 1.10 8.27
CA ALA A 34 -4.01 2.37 8.94
C ALA A 34 -2.81 3.29 8.94
N ALA A 35 -1.61 2.75 9.18
CA ALA A 35 -0.40 3.55 9.17
C ALA A 35 -0.11 4.10 7.77
N ALA A 36 -0.34 3.30 6.74
CA ALA A 36 -0.13 3.74 5.36
C ALA A 36 -1.08 4.88 5.01
N ILE A 37 -2.33 4.77 5.42
CA ILE A 37 -3.31 5.82 5.18
C ILE A 37 -2.89 7.09 5.90
N ALA A 38 -2.51 6.97 7.16
CA ALA A 38 -2.08 8.14 7.95
C ALA A 38 -0.87 8.81 7.29
N ASN A 39 0.05 8.00 6.78
CA ASN A 39 1.23 8.52 6.11
C ASN A 39 0.86 9.27 4.83
N PHE A 40 -0.10 8.74 4.07
CA PHE A 40 -0.58 9.40 2.87
C PHE A 40 -1.22 10.75 3.21
N LEU A 41 -1.99 10.80 4.29
CA LEU A 41 -2.71 12.01 4.66
C LEU A 41 -1.77 13.14 5.04
N LYS A 42 -0.62 12.84 5.63
CA LYS A 42 0.32 13.88 6.01
C LYS A 42 1.28 14.24 4.88
N ALA A 43 1.27 13.49 3.81
CA ALA A 43 2.19 13.73 2.69
C ALA A 43 1.74 14.94 1.89
N SER A 44 2.70 15.65 1.30
CA SER A 44 2.41 16.79 0.42
C SER A 44 1.88 16.26 -0.92
N PRO A 45 1.26 17.13 -1.73
CA PRO A 45 0.81 16.70 -3.07
C PRO A 45 1.94 16.11 -3.92
N VAL A 46 3.14 16.67 -3.81
CA VAL A 46 4.28 16.13 -4.55
C VAL A 46 4.62 14.72 -4.07
N GLU A 47 4.66 14.53 -2.76
CA GLU A 47 4.95 13.22 -2.18
C GLU A 47 3.88 12.20 -2.56
N ARG A 48 2.61 12.63 -2.58
CA ARG A 48 1.51 11.74 -2.97
C ARG A 48 1.66 11.31 -4.42
N HIS A 49 2.07 12.25 -5.28
CA HIS A 49 2.31 11.92 -6.68
C HIS A 49 3.41 10.84 -6.79
N GLU A 50 4.46 10.99 -6.02
CA GLU A 50 5.55 10.02 -6.02
C GLU A 50 5.08 8.65 -5.54
N MET A 51 4.16 8.63 -4.58
CA MET A 51 3.59 7.38 -4.12
C MET A 51 2.85 6.65 -5.24
N PHE A 52 2.11 7.41 -6.05
CA PHE A 52 1.38 6.82 -7.17
C PHE A 52 2.34 6.32 -8.25
N VAL A 53 3.41 7.06 -8.51
CA VAL A 53 4.42 6.62 -9.47
C VAL A 53 5.03 5.30 -9.01
N TYR A 54 5.35 5.21 -7.74
CA TYR A 54 5.92 3.99 -7.17
C TYR A 54 4.94 2.82 -7.29
N LEU A 55 3.67 3.08 -7.00
CA LEU A 55 2.64 2.04 -7.12
C LEU A 55 2.57 1.53 -8.55
N ASP A 56 2.57 2.43 -9.53
CA ASP A 56 2.51 2.05 -10.93
C ASP A 56 3.71 1.20 -11.31
N GLN A 57 4.89 1.54 -10.82
CA GLN A 57 6.10 0.77 -11.08
C GLN A 57 5.98 -0.64 -10.51
N LEU A 58 5.43 -0.76 -9.31
CA LEU A 58 5.21 -2.07 -8.72
C LEU A 58 4.25 -2.91 -9.55
N MET A 59 3.20 -2.26 -10.04
CA MET A 59 2.16 -2.98 -10.76
C MET A 59 2.62 -3.43 -12.15
N THR A 60 3.53 -2.69 -12.76
CA THR A 60 4.06 -3.11 -14.06
C THR A 60 5.16 -4.15 -13.91
N GLY A 61 5.45 -4.53 -12.68
CA GLY A 61 6.43 -5.55 -12.43
C GLY A 61 7.84 -5.04 -12.43
N GLY A 62 7.99 -3.74 -12.54
CA GLY A 62 9.33 -3.17 -12.54
C GLY A 62 10.18 -3.69 -13.65
N LYS A 63 9.57 -4.33 -14.63
CA LYS A 63 10.32 -4.88 -15.63
C LYS A 63 10.51 -4.03 -16.68
N GLY A 64 10.92 -3.56 -16.49
CA GLY A 64 10.92 -2.74 -17.45
C GLY A 64 10.65 -3.07 -18.71
N LYS A 65 10.57 -3.43 -18.19
CA LYS A 65 10.44 -3.61 -18.92
C LYS A 65 10.53 -3.43 -19.62
N LYS A 66 10.57 -3.35 -19.74
CA LYS A 66 10.60 -3.51 -20.38
C LYS A 66 10.83 -3.42 -20.85
#